data_4652ebe4030f829bb2440c0292562657
#
_entry.id   4652ebe4030f829bb2440c0292562657
#
_cell.length_a   1.000
_cell.length_b   1.000
_cell.length_c   1.000
_cell.angle_alpha   90.00
_cell.angle_beta   90.00
_cell.angle_gamma   90.00
#
_symmetry.space_group_name_H-M   'P 1'
#
loop_
_entity.id
_entity.type
_entity.pdbx_description
1 polymer ?
#
loop_
_entity_poly.entity_id
_entity_poly.type
_entity_poly.pdbx_seq_one_letter_code
_entity_poly.pdbx_strand_id
1 'polypeptide(L)'
;PITVRKIKKGYELIAGERRWRALKHLKKKTVPAYVLNTKKKSDVIEMALVENIQREDLNAIEEAEAYGILSKEYNLSHEAIAKAVGKKRVTISNALRLLKLPFDVKKSLFDRKISAGHARAILQAKPPLTMNEVWEAIIKKNLSVREAETLVKTEQVNVPKKNVKSKNKDYRLVSIENKLIEILGTKVKLKSSKKGGKIEISYFSLDDLDRIIEIISH
;
A
#
# COMPACT_ATOMS: atom_id res chain seq x y z
N PRO A 1 34.55 2.15 -19.24
CA PRO A 1 34.94 3.17 -18.27
C PRO A 1 34.29 2.92 -16.91
N ILE A 2 34.92 3.44 -15.83
CA ILE A 2 34.34 3.53 -14.49
C ILE A 2 33.74 4.92 -14.27
N THR A 3 32.89 5.09 -13.26
CA THR A 3 32.34 6.41 -12.92
C THR A 3 32.92 6.87 -11.58
N VAL A 4 33.50 8.07 -11.56
CA VAL A 4 34.17 8.61 -10.38
C VAL A 4 33.69 10.06 -10.11
N ARG A 5 33.74 10.47 -8.84
CA ARG A 5 33.50 11.84 -8.41
C ARG A 5 34.83 12.49 -7.99
N LYS A 6 35.01 13.75 -8.38
CA LYS A 6 36.16 14.54 -7.91
C LYS A 6 35.93 14.94 -6.45
N ILE A 7 36.90 14.65 -5.58
CA ILE A 7 36.94 15.07 -4.19
C ILE A 7 38.17 15.96 -3.92
N LYS A 8 38.26 16.56 -2.72
CA LYS A 8 39.36 17.49 -2.42
C LYS A 8 40.76 16.87 -2.63
N LYS A 9 40.92 15.56 -2.40
CA LYS A 9 42.18 14.86 -2.66
C LYS A 9 41.90 13.59 -3.46
N GLY A 10 41.80 13.69 -4.81
CA GLY A 10 41.66 12.55 -5.69
C GLY A 10 40.22 12.32 -6.20
N TYR A 11 39.88 11.06 -6.36
CA TYR A 11 38.61 10.62 -6.93
C TYR A 11 37.97 9.54 -6.06
N GLU A 12 36.67 9.61 -5.90
CA GLU A 12 35.86 8.57 -5.24
C GLU A 12 35.12 7.76 -6.30
N LEU A 13 35.26 6.43 -6.22
CA LEU A 13 34.58 5.52 -7.14
C LEU A 13 33.07 5.48 -6.83
N ILE A 14 32.24 5.63 -7.85
CA ILE A 14 30.77 5.67 -7.78
C ILE A 14 30.18 4.41 -8.38
N ALA A 15 30.61 4.07 -9.60
CA ALA A 15 30.15 2.87 -10.31
C ALA A 15 31.29 2.19 -11.06
N GLY A 16 31.16 0.87 -11.25
CA GLY A 16 32.14 0.07 -11.95
C GLY A 16 33.18 -0.62 -11.06
N GLU A 17 32.85 -0.95 -9.78
CA GLU A 17 33.79 -1.56 -8.82
C GLU A 17 34.42 -2.86 -9.35
N ARG A 18 33.64 -3.74 -10.01
CA ARG A 18 34.19 -4.98 -10.62
C ARG A 18 35.19 -4.66 -11.70
N ARG A 19 34.94 -3.64 -12.53
CA ARG A 19 35.89 -3.18 -13.58
C ARG A 19 37.14 -2.55 -12.97
N TRP A 20 36.97 -1.73 -11.92
CA TRP A 20 38.11 -1.17 -11.20
C TRP A 20 38.97 -2.25 -10.57
N ARG A 21 38.41 -3.28 -9.90
CA ARG A 21 39.13 -4.41 -9.33
C ARG A 21 39.88 -5.19 -10.41
N ALA A 22 39.22 -5.49 -11.54
CA ALA A 22 39.89 -6.20 -12.67
C ALA A 22 41.08 -5.41 -13.23
N LEU A 23 40.92 -4.10 -13.42
CA LEU A 23 41.99 -3.23 -13.91
C LEU A 23 43.13 -3.09 -12.90
N LYS A 24 42.83 -3.10 -11.61
CA LYS A 24 43.84 -3.13 -10.53
C LYS A 24 44.62 -4.44 -10.55
N HIS A 25 43.96 -5.58 -10.72
CA HIS A 25 44.62 -6.87 -10.89
C HIS A 25 45.55 -6.91 -12.14
N LEU A 26 45.12 -6.27 -13.21
CA LEU A 26 45.91 -6.15 -14.45
C LEU A 26 47.04 -5.09 -14.33
N LYS A 27 47.24 -4.50 -13.14
CA LYS A 27 48.27 -3.47 -12.85
C LYS A 27 48.25 -2.30 -13.84
N LYS A 28 47.08 -1.95 -14.38
CA LYS A 28 46.94 -0.78 -15.28
C LYS A 28 47.14 0.53 -14.51
N LYS A 29 48.02 1.40 -15.02
CA LYS A 29 48.35 2.71 -14.39
C LYS A 29 47.25 3.74 -14.56
N THR A 30 46.44 3.64 -15.62
CA THR A 30 45.34 4.55 -15.93
C THR A 30 44.10 3.80 -16.31
N VAL A 31 42.94 4.37 -16.03
CA VAL A 31 41.63 3.79 -16.25
C VAL A 31 40.72 4.83 -16.93
N PRO A 32 40.03 4.51 -18.03
CA PRO A 32 39.03 5.40 -18.58
C PRO A 32 37.91 5.64 -17.54
N ALA A 33 37.65 6.89 -17.22
CA ALA A 33 36.67 7.22 -16.20
C ALA A 33 35.80 8.40 -16.64
N TYR A 34 34.50 8.32 -16.35
CA TYR A 34 33.63 9.47 -16.38
C TYR A 34 33.75 10.22 -15.04
N VAL A 35 34.15 11.49 -15.09
CA VAL A 35 34.32 12.33 -13.91
C VAL A 35 33.05 13.14 -13.68
N LEU A 36 32.34 12.86 -12.61
CA LEU A 36 31.15 13.64 -12.21
C LEU A 36 31.57 14.84 -11.39
N ASN A 37 31.14 16.04 -11.81
CA ASN A 37 31.38 17.32 -11.11
C ASN A 37 30.20 17.65 -10.17
N THR A 38 29.75 16.70 -9.36
CA THR A 38 28.66 16.95 -8.41
C THR A 38 29.21 17.30 -7.03
N LYS A 39 28.70 18.38 -6.45
CA LYS A 39 29.14 18.87 -5.12
C LYS A 39 28.49 18.10 -3.98
N LYS A 40 27.31 17.50 -4.19
CA LYS A 40 26.55 16.80 -3.16
C LYS A 40 26.71 15.29 -3.29
N LYS A 41 26.94 14.61 -2.17
CA LYS A 41 27.03 13.14 -2.12
C LYS A 41 25.69 12.48 -2.49
N SER A 42 24.56 13.15 -2.22
CA SER A 42 23.21 12.74 -2.61
C SER A 42 23.07 12.54 -4.11
N ASP A 43 23.54 13.50 -4.92
CA ASP A 43 23.36 13.48 -6.38
C ASP A 43 24.07 12.27 -7.02
N VAL A 44 25.14 11.83 -6.40
CA VAL A 44 25.94 10.68 -6.82
C VAL A 44 25.22 9.36 -6.55
N ILE A 45 24.66 9.23 -5.34
CA ILE A 45 23.94 8.02 -4.94
C ILE A 45 22.62 7.95 -5.74
N GLU A 46 21.97 9.09 -5.99
CA GLU A 46 20.81 9.19 -6.87
C GLU A 46 21.12 8.66 -8.27
N MET A 47 22.22 9.10 -8.89
CA MET A 47 22.64 8.61 -10.21
C MET A 47 22.97 7.10 -10.20
N ALA A 48 23.66 6.60 -9.18
CA ALA A 48 23.97 5.19 -9.06
C ALA A 48 22.71 4.34 -8.87
N LEU A 49 21.72 4.85 -8.11
CA LEU A 49 20.43 4.18 -7.92
C LEU A 49 19.60 4.17 -9.20
N VAL A 50 19.59 5.28 -9.95
CA VAL A 50 18.93 5.37 -11.26
C VAL A 50 19.58 4.42 -12.27
N GLU A 51 20.94 4.33 -12.31
CA GLU A 51 21.64 3.34 -13.16
C GLU A 51 21.23 1.91 -12.80
N ASN A 52 21.17 1.59 -11.49
CA ASN A 52 20.80 0.25 -11.04
C ASN A 52 19.34 -0.09 -11.39
N ILE A 53 18.41 0.90 -11.33
CA ILE A 53 17.00 0.73 -11.74
C ILE A 53 16.85 0.48 -13.24
N GLN A 54 17.77 0.97 -14.06
CA GLN A 54 17.75 0.75 -15.53
C GLN A 54 18.25 -0.64 -15.94
N ARG A 55 18.67 -1.50 -14.99
CA ARG A 55 19.00 -2.90 -15.28
C ARG A 55 17.74 -3.69 -15.62
N GLU A 56 17.85 -4.55 -16.64
CA GLU A 56 16.71 -5.31 -17.18
C GLU A 56 16.16 -6.40 -16.23
N ASP A 57 16.89 -6.75 -15.16
CA ASP A 57 16.60 -7.90 -14.30
C ASP A 57 15.82 -7.57 -13.01
N LEU A 58 15.45 -6.31 -12.78
CA LEU A 58 14.76 -5.93 -11.55
C LEU A 58 13.33 -6.47 -11.50
N ASN A 59 13.00 -7.04 -10.36
CA ASN A 59 11.66 -7.46 -10.02
C ASN A 59 10.79 -6.22 -9.69
N ALA A 60 9.48 -6.32 -9.87
CA ALA A 60 8.54 -5.22 -9.65
C ALA A 60 8.55 -4.67 -8.21
N ILE A 61 8.89 -5.47 -7.21
CA ILE A 61 9.03 -5.03 -5.82
C ILE A 61 10.34 -4.28 -5.62
N GLU A 62 11.47 -4.80 -6.12
CA GLU A 62 12.77 -4.15 -6.06
C GLU A 62 12.73 -2.78 -6.75
N GLU A 63 12.09 -2.72 -7.91
CA GLU A 63 11.86 -1.47 -8.63
C GLU A 63 11.02 -0.47 -7.80
N ALA A 64 9.96 -0.95 -7.15
CA ALA A 64 9.13 -0.12 -6.29
C ALA A 64 9.90 0.39 -5.06
N GLU A 65 10.74 -0.44 -4.44
CA GLU A 65 11.59 -0.07 -3.31
C GLU A 65 12.61 0.99 -3.70
N ALA A 66 13.27 0.83 -4.84
CA ALA A 66 14.20 1.82 -5.36
C ALA A 66 13.53 3.18 -5.62
N TYR A 67 12.32 3.19 -6.19
CA TYR A 67 11.53 4.43 -6.32
C TYR A 67 11.12 4.99 -4.96
N GLY A 68 10.83 4.12 -3.98
CA GLY A 68 10.53 4.51 -2.61
C GLY A 68 11.69 5.26 -1.96
N ILE A 69 12.91 4.77 -2.12
CA ILE A 69 14.15 5.41 -1.64
C ILE A 69 14.32 6.79 -2.32
N LEU A 70 14.23 6.85 -3.66
CA LEU A 70 14.34 8.12 -4.40
C LEU A 70 13.32 9.16 -3.92
N SER A 71 12.08 8.73 -3.66
CA SER A 71 11.02 9.64 -3.21
C SER A 71 11.19 10.09 -1.77
N LYS A 72 11.56 9.18 -0.83
CA LYS A 72 11.60 9.48 0.60
C LYS A 72 12.93 10.08 1.07
N GLU A 73 14.05 9.52 0.62
CA GLU A 73 15.36 9.93 1.08
C GLU A 73 15.93 11.11 0.28
N TYR A 74 15.59 11.14 -1.03
CA TYR A 74 16.06 12.22 -1.92
C TYR A 74 14.98 13.27 -2.21
N ASN A 75 13.78 13.14 -1.62
CA ASN A 75 12.64 14.06 -1.81
C ASN A 75 12.28 14.32 -3.28
N LEU A 76 12.50 13.34 -4.14
CA LEU A 76 12.17 13.47 -5.57
C LEU A 76 10.67 13.29 -5.79
N SER A 77 10.08 14.15 -6.61
CA SER A 77 8.70 13.99 -7.06
C SER A 77 8.58 12.78 -8.00
N HIS A 78 7.39 12.16 -8.08
CA HIS A 78 7.14 11.06 -9.01
C HIS A 78 7.44 11.44 -10.46
N GLU A 79 7.32 12.71 -10.82
CA GLU A 79 7.62 13.23 -12.14
C GLU A 79 9.14 13.31 -12.38
N ALA A 80 9.88 13.78 -11.39
CA ALA A 80 11.35 13.82 -11.45
C ALA A 80 11.93 12.41 -11.57
N ILE A 81 11.43 11.45 -10.77
CA ILE A 81 11.83 10.05 -10.86
C ILE A 81 11.52 9.48 -12.23
N ALA A 82 10.30 9.72 -12.76
CA ALA A 82 9.88 9.24 -14.07
C ALA A 82 10.80 9.74 -15.18
N LYS A 83 11.16 11.04 -15.16
CA LYS A 83 12.10 11.65 -16.09
C LYS A 83 13.50 11.03 -15.98
N ALA A 84 14.00 10.82 -14.77
CA ALA A 84 15.33 10.26 -14.52
C ALA A 84 15.46 8.82 -15.03
N VAL A 85 14.42 7.99 -14.86
CA VAL A 85 14.44 6.57 -15.27
C VAL A 85 13.83 6.32 -16.66
N GLY A 86 13.39 7.35 -17.38
CA GLY A 86 12.81 7.23 -18.73
C GLY A 86 11.42 6.56 -18.77
N LYS A 87 10.64 6.64 -17.67
CA LYS A 87 9.31 6.02 -17.56
C LYS A 87 8.20 7.08 -17.42
N LYS A 88 6.94 6.66 -17.53
CA LYS A 88 5.80 7.56 -17.32
C LYS A 88 5.55 7.73 -15.80
N ARG A 89 5.12 8.94 -15.37
CA ARG A 89 4.75 9.24 -13.98
C ARG A 89 3.76 8.21 -13.38
N VAL A 90 2.79 7.76 -14.21
CA VAL A 90 1.81 6.74 -13.79
C VAL A 90 2.47 5.42 -13.45
N THR A 91 3.53 5.03 -14.15
CA THR A 91 4.31 3.80 -13.88
C THR A 91 4.94 3.88 -12.50
N ILE A 92 5.60 5.01 -12.17
CA ILE A 92 6.21 5.24 -10.86
C ILE A 92 5.15 5.19 -9.75
N SER A 93 4.03 5.90 -9.93
CA SER A 93 2.94 5.91 -8.95
C SER A 93 2.36 4.50 -8.72
N ASN A 94 2.19 3.70 -9.77
CA ASN A 94 1.72 2.32 -9.67
C ASN A 94 2.73 1.42 -8.96
N ALA A 95 4.02 1.55 -9.25
CA ALA A 95 5.08 0.79 -8.58
C ALA A 95 5.09 1.12 -7.07
N LEU A 96 5.09 2.39 -6.69
CA LEU A 96 5.07 2.82 -5.29
C LEU A 96 3.84 2.30 -4.52
N ARG A 97 2.71 2.11 -5.19
CA ARG A 97 1.52 1.50 -4.57
C ARG A 97 1.75 0.04 -4.20
N LEU A 98 2.59 -0.71 -4.91
CA LEU A 98 2.90 -2.10 -4.59
C LEU A 98 3.52 -2.25 -3.19
N LEU A 99 4.21 -1.24 -2.69
CA LEU A 99 4.77 -1.23 -1.34
C LEU A 99 3.70 -1.27 -0.23
N LYS A 100 2.43 -0.97 -0.56
CA LYS A 100 1.30 -1.04 0.37
C LYS A 100 0.67 -2.43 0.48
N LEU A 101 1.10 -3.38 -0.34
CA LEU A 101 0.62 -4.76 -0.29
C LEU A 101 1.02 -5.46 1.00
N PRO A 102 0.20 -6.40 1.53
CA PRO A 102 0.58 -7.31 2.59
C PRO A 102 1.85 -8.11 2.23
N PHE A 103 2.57 -8.57 3.26
CA PHE A 103 3.84 -9.28 3.09
C PHE A 103 3.73 -10.51 2.18
N ASP A 104 2.71 -11.36 2.39
CA ASP A 104 2.52 -12.59 1.61
C ASP A 104 2.22 -12.32 0.14
N VAL A 105 1.48 -11.25 -0.14
CA VAL A 105 1.18 -10.80 -1.50
C VAL A 105 2.44 -10.27 -2.18
N LYS A 106 3.28 -9.50 -1.47
CA LYS A 106 4.59 -9.04 -1.98
C LYS A 106 5.50 -10.21 -2.30
N LYS A 107 5.57 -11.20 -1.38
CA LYS A 107 6.35 -12.42 -1.60
C LYS A 107 5.88 -13.18 -2.83
N SER A 108 4.57 -13.33 -3.01
CA SER A 108 4.01 -13.98 -4.21
C SER A 108 4.31 -13.23 -5.50
N LEU A 109 4.37 -11.90 -5.45
CA LEU A 109 4.77 -11.07 -6.58
C LEU A 109 6.28 -11.21 -6.86
N PHE A 110 7.10 -11.23 -5.82
CA PHE A 110 8.55 -11.48 -5.91
C PHE A 110 8.85 -12.84 -6.53
N ASP A 111 8.17 -13.90 -6.05
CA ASP A 111 8.29 -15.27 -6.55
C ASP A 111 7.66 -15.48 -7.94
N ARG A 112 7.13 -14.42 -8.58
CA ARG A 112 6.42 -14.45 -9.87
C ARG A 112 5.19 -15.37 -9.90
N LYS A 113 4.63 -15.72 -8.73
CA LYS A 113 3.37 -16.49 -8.62
C LYS A 113 2.16 -15.67 -9.06
N ILE A 114 2.25 -14.35 -8.91
CA ILE A 114 1.28 -13.39 -9.42
C ILE A 114 2.00 -12.30 -10.24
N SER A 115 1.27 -11.70 -11.19
CA SER A 115 1.82 -10.60 -11.99
C SER A 115 1.57 -9.23 -11.33
N ALA A 116 2.28 -8.20 -11.80
CA ALA A 116 2.03 -6.82 -11.39
C ALA A 116 0.58 -6.35 -11.70
N GLY A 117 -0.08 -6.96 -12.70
CA GLY A 117 -1.51 -6.76 -12.98
C GLY A 117 -2.39 -7.25 -11.84
N HIS A 118 -2.18 -8.49 -11.39
CA HIS A 118 -2.87 -9.06 -10.23
C HIS A 118 -2.64 -8.22 -8.97
N ALA A 119 -1.40 -7.82 -8.71
CA ALA A 119 -1.06 -6.96 -7.57
C ALA A 119 -1.82 -5.62 -7.59
N ARG A 120 -2.01 -5.02 -8.77
CA ARG A 120 -2.83 -3.80 -8.92
C ARG A 120 -4.32 -4.05 -8.69
N ALA A 121 -4.85 -5.19 -9.11
CA ALA A 121 -6.23 -5.59 -8.82
C ALA A 121 -6.43 -5.78 -7.30
N ILE A 122 -5.51 -6.49 -6.63
CA ILE A 122 -5.52 -6.68 -5.17
C ILE A 122 -5.52 -5.34 -4.42
N LEU A 123 -4.72 -4.36 -4.86
CA LEU A 123 -4.69 -3.01 -4.27
C LEU A 123 -6.01 -2.23 -4.40
N GLN A 124 -6.94 -2.67 -5.24
CA GLN A 124 -8.27 -2.08 -5.38
C GLN A 124 -9.30 -2.72 -4.44
N ALA A 125 -8.93 -3.82 -3.75
CA ALA A 125 -9.81 -4.47 -2.80
C ALA A 125 -10.27 -3.49 -1.71
N LYS A 126 -11.58 -3.49 -1.45
CA LYS A 126 -12.25 -2.69 -0.42
C LYS A 126 -13.22 -3.60 0.32
N PRO A 127 -13.58 -3.30 1.57
CA PRO A 127 -14.60 -4.07 2.26
C PRO A 127 -15.86 -4.28 1.40
N PRO A 128 -16.46 -5.49 1.41
CA PRO A 128 -16.20 -6.58 2.36
C PRO A 128 -14.92 -7.38 2.11
N LEU A 129 -14.33 -7.39 0.90
CA LEU A 129 -13.12 -8.15 0.59
C LEU A 129 -11.85 -7.47 1.13
N THR A 130 -10.97 -8.29 1.68
CA THR A 130 -9.60 -7.88 2.03
C THR A 130 -8.63 -8.19 0.89
N MET A 131 -7.45 -7.56 0.92
CA MET A 131 -6.39 -7.84 -0.05
C MET A 131 -5.95 -9.31 -0.01
N ASN A 132 -5.96 -9.94 1.17
CA ASN A 132 -5.57 -11.33 1.34
C ASN A 132 -6.60 -12.29 0.74
N GLU A 133 -7.91 -12.04 0.93
CA GLU A 133 -8.98 -12.86 0.34
C GLU A 133 -8.94 -12.82 -1.19
N VAL A 134 -8.72 -11.64 -1.78
CA VAL A 134 -8.55 -11.51 -3.24
C VAL A 134 -7.31 -12.26 -3.71
N TRP A 135 -6.19 -12.14 -3.01
CA TRP A 135 -4.96 -12.88 -3.32
C TRP A 135 -5.16 -14.39 -3.25
N GLU A 136 -5.79 -14.90 -2.17
CA GLU A 136 -6.09 -16.32 -2.05
C GLU A 136 -6.99 -16.82 -3.18
N ALA A 137 -8.01 -16.05 -3.56
CA ALA A 137 -8.89 -16.40 -4.66
C ALA A 137 -8.11 -16.48 -6.00
N ILE A 138 -7.19 -15.54 -6.24
CA ILE A 138 -6.33 -15.55 -7.44
C ILE A 138 -5.48 -16.82 -7.47
N ILE A 139 -4.84 -17.18 -6.35
CA ILE A 139 -3.97 -18.38 -6.29
C ILE A 139 -4.80 -19.67 -6.40
N LYS A 140 -5.89 -19.81 -5.61
CA LYS A 140 -6.69 -21.03 -5.56
C LYS A 140 -7.43 -21.31 -6.87
N LYS A 141 -7.95 -20.27 -7.54
CA LYS A 141 -8.74 -20.38 -8.76
C LYS A 141 -7.96 -20.10 -10.04
N ASN A 142 -6.67 -19.80 -9.91
CA ASN A 142 -5.78 -19.47 -11.03
C ASN A 142 -6.34 -18.36 -11.94
N LEU A 143 -6.91 -17.31 -11.32
CA LEU A 143 -7.63 -16.25 -12.03
C LEU A 143 -6.66 -15.44 -12.90
N SER A 144 -7.14 -15.03 -14.07
CA SER A 144 -6.48 -14.03 -14.89
C SER A 144 -6.60 -12.63 -14.28
N VAL A 145 -5.78 -11.68 -14.75
CA VAL A 145 -5.85 -10.28 -14.27
C VAL A 145 -7.26 -9.68 -14.44
N ARG A 146 -7.92 -9.96 -15.57
CA ARG A 146 -9.27 -9.47 -15.85
C ARG A 146 -10.32 -10.06 -14.91
N GLU A 147 -10.22 -11.35 -14.63
CA GLU A 147 -11.10 -12.02 -13.66
C GLU A 147 -10.89 -11.50 -12.25
N ALA A 148 -9.63 -11.27 -11.84
CA ALA A 148 -9.30 -10.65 -10.55
C ALA A 148 -9.87 -9.22 -10.43
N GLU A 149 -9.77 -8.41 -11.48
CA GLU A 149 -10.37 -7.08 -11.52
C GLU A 149 -11.91 -7.14 -11.46
N THR A 150 -12.51 -8.11 -12.15
CA THR A 150 -13.96 -8.34 -12.13
C THR A 150 -14.41 -8.80 -10.75
N LEU A 151 -13.69 -9.74 -10.12
CA LEU A 151 -13.98 -10.19 -8.75
C LEU A 151 -14.02 -9.00 -7.79
N VAL A 152 -12.99 -8.14 -7.80
CA VAL A 152 -12.93 -6.97 -6.92
C VAL A 152 -14.07 -5.99 -7.20
N LYS A 153 -14.47 -5.80 -8.47
CA LYS A 153 -15.56 -4.91 -8.86
C LYS A 153 -16.94 -5.48 -8.49
N THR A 154 -17.18 -6.78 -8.78
CA THR A 154 -18.49 -7.44 -8.55
C THR A 154 -18.79 -7.53 -7.07
N GLU A 155 -17.82 -7.88 -6.25
CA GLU A 155 -18.00 -7.94 -4.81
C GLU A 155 -18.19 -6.53 -4.18
N GLN A 156 -17.63 -5.50 -4.79
CA GLN A 156 -17.93 -4.11 -4.42
C GLN A 156 -19.35 -3.67 -4.83
N VAL A 157 -19.92 -4.26 -5.88
CA VAL A 157 -21.28 -3.96 -6.36
C VAL A 157 -22.31 -4.81 -5.62
N ASN A 158 -21.98 -6.05 -5.26
CA ASN A 158 -22.84 -7.00 -4.53
C ASN A 158 -22.88 -6.78 -3.02
N VAL A 159 -22.11 -5.84 -2.48
CA VAL A 159 -22.49 -5.25 -1.20
C VAL A 159 -23.86 -4.65 -1.50
N PRO A 160 -25.00 -5.17 -0.95
CA PRO A 160 -26.22 -4.43 -1.00
C PRO A 160 -25.79 -3.04 -0.49
N LYS A 161 -26.01 -2.02 -1.30
CA LYS A 161 -25.90 -0.66 -0.83
C LYS A 161 -26.87 -0.62 0.36
N LYS A 162 -26.41 -1.08 1.52
CA LYS A 162 -26.92 -0.54 2.75
C LYS A 162 -26.73 0.93 2.46
N ASN A 163 -27.85 1.55 2.14
CA ASN A 163 -27.96 2.98 2.12
C ASN A 163 -27.32 3.44 3.41
N VAL A 164 -26.00 3.60 3.37
CA VAL A 164 -25.33 4.55 4.21
C VAL A 164 -25.72 5.87 3.56
N LYS A 165 -27.03 6.17 3.63
CA LYS A 165 -27.40 7.51 4.00
C LYS A 165 -26.47 7.75 5.16
N SER A 166 -25.50 8.61 5.00
CA SER A 166 -24.84 9.25 6.12
C SER A 166 -25.97 9.90 6.92
N LYS A 167 -26.64 9.10 7.74
CA LYS A 167 -27.25 9.64 8.92
C LYS A 167 -26.00 10.13 9.65
N ASN A 168 -25.82 11.43 9.71
CA ASN A 168 -25.21 12.04 10.86
C ASN A 168 -25.76 11.23 12.03
N LYS A 169 -24.98 10.27 12.53
CA LYS A 169 -25.28 9.61 13.79
C LYS A 169 -25.24 10.78 14.75
N ASP A 170 -26.44 11.22 15.12
CA ASP A 170 -26.57 12.30 16.08
C ASP A 170 -25.82 11.78 17.31
N TYR A 171 -24.66 12.37 17.62
CA TYR A 171 -23.82 11.95 18.74
C TYR A 171 -24.61 11.87 20.03
N ARG A 172 -25.69 12.63 20.12
CA ARG A 172 -26.68 12.56 21.22
C ARG A 172 -27.40 11.22 21.26
N LEU A 173 -27.82 10.68 20.10
CA LEU A 173 -28.51 9.38 20.06
C LEU A 173 -27.56 8.23 20.43
N VAL A 174 -26.29 8.27 20.00
CA VAL A 174 -25.29 7.28 20.40
C VAL A 174 -25.00 7.34 21.90
N SER A 175 -24.93 8.56 22.48
CA SER A 175 -24.74 8.73 23.91
C SER A 175 -25.95 8.20 24.73
N ILE A 176 -27.17 8.41 24.24
CA ILE A 176 -28.38 7.87 24.87
C ILE A 176 -28.44 6.35 24.72
N GLU A 177 -28.12 5.81 23.56
CA GLU A 177 -28.06 4.36 23.31
C GLU A 177 -27.08 3.67 24.28
N ASN A 178 -25.89 4.23 24.50
CA ASN A 178 -24.89 3.71 25.42
C ASN A 178 -25.40 3.77 26.90
N LYS A 179 -26.02 4.87 27.30
CA LYS A 179 -26.60 4.98 28.64
C LYS A 179 -27.71 3.94 28.89
N LEU A 180 -28.58 3.72 27.90
CA LEU A 180 -29.61 2.69 28.01
C LEU A 180 -29.04 1.28 28.07
N ILE A 181 -27.99 1.00 27.35
CA ILE A 181 -27.26 -0.29 27.43
C ILE A 181 -26.67 -0.48 28.82
N GLU A 182 -26.10 0.56 29.41
CA GLU A 182 -25.50 0.53 30.76
C GLU A 182 -26.59 0.28 31.84
N ILE A 183 -27.73 0.97 31.75
CA ILE A 183 -28.83 0.83 32.72
C ILE A 183 -29.52 -0.52 32.60
N LEU A 184 -29.84 -0.94 31.36
CA LEU A 184 -30.65 -2.14 31.12
C LEU A 184 -29.82 -3.43 31.06
N GLY A 185 -28.47 -3.32 30.98
CA GLY A 185 -27.56 -4.47 30.91
C GLY A 185 -27.74 -5.33 29.66
N THR A 186 -28.41 -4.82 28.62
CA THR A 186 -28.69 -5.56 27.39
C THR A 186 -28.56 -4.70 26.16
N LYS A 187 -28.60 -5.32 24.99
CA LYS A 187 -28.47 -4.62 23.69
C LYS A 187 -29.69 -3.76 23.38
N VAL A 188 -29.46 -2.45 23.28
CA VAL A 188 -30.47 -1.46 22.90
C VAL A 188 -30.13 -0.85 21.55
N LYS A 189 -31.10 -0.59 20.70
CA LYS A 189 -30.96 0.14 19.44
C LYS A 189 -32.01 1.27 19.35
N LEU A 190 -31.50 2.47 19.05
CA LEU A 190 -32.33 3.63 18.78
C LEU A 190 -32.47 3.87 17.27
N LYS A 191 -33.69 3.84 16.76
CA LYS A 191 -34.04 4.17 15.38
C LYS A 191 -34.82 5.48 15.35
N SER A 192 -34.16 6.57 14.91
CA SER A 192 -34.79 7.86 14.76
C SER A 192 -35.47 8.00 13.39
N SER A 193 -36.60 8.68 13.36
CA SER A 193 -37.38 9.05 12.18
C SER A 193 -37.72 10.55 12.23
N LYS A 194 -38.17 11.12 11.10
CA LYS A 194 -38.51 12.57 11.02
C LYS A 194 -39.63 13.02 12.00
N LYS A 195 -40.48 12.10 12.47
CA LYS A 195 -41.62 12.39 13.34
C LYS A 195 -41.61 11.59 14.66
N GLY A 196 -40.42 11.14 15.11
CA GLY A 196 -40.28 10.34 16.32
C GLY A 196 -39.22 9.26 16.16
N GLY A 197 -39.28 8.20 16.97
CA GLY A 197 -38.30 7.10 16.92
C GLY A 197 -38.85 5.82 17.51
N LYS A 198 -38.02 4.76 17.41
CA LYS A 198 -38.29 3.45 18.00
C LYS A 198 -37.10 3.05 18.83
N ILE A 199 -37.34 2.52 20.03
CA ILE A 199 -36.37 1.89 20.91
C ILE A 199 -36.56 0.38 20.77
N GLU A 200 -35.56 -0.34 20.39
CA GLU A 200 -35.55 -1.80 20.34
C GLU A 200 -34.63 -2.32 21.44
N ILE A 201 -35.19 -3.01 22.42
CA ILE A 201 -34.47 -3.63 23.52
C ILE A 201 -34.46 -5.15 23.26
N SER A 202 -33.30 -5.77 23.28
CA SER A 202 -33.16 -7.21 23.10
C SER A 202 -33.14 -7.90 24.46
N TYR A 203 -33.86 -9.01 24.64
CA TYR A 203 -33.84 -9.85 25.83
C TYR A 203 -33.51 -11.30 25.44
N PHE A 204 -32.95 -12.07 26.34
CA PHE A 204 -32.48 -13.44 26.10
C PHE A 204 -33.33 -14.53 26.75
N SER A 205 -34.10 -14.18 27.81
CA SER A 205 -35.01 -15.05 28.49
C SER A 205 -36.22 -14.26 29.04
N LEU A 206 -37.25 -14.97 29.50
CA LEU A 206 -38.39 -14.32 30.15
C LEU A 206 -37.97 -13.64 31.47
N ASP A 207 -37.10 -14.25 32.25
CA ASP A 207 -36.57 -13.65 33.48
C ASP A 207 -35.77 -12.34 33.19
N ASP A 208 -35.04 -12.32 32.08
CA ASP A 208 -34.34 -11.09 31.62
C ASP A 208 -35.34 -10.01 31.22
N LEU A 209 -36.46 -10.39 30.60
CA LEU A 209 -37.54 -9.46 30.22
C LEU A 209 -38.19 -8.88 31.48
N ASP A 210 -38.49 -9.70 32.48
CA ASP A 210 -39.09 -9.25 33.75
C ASP A 210 -38.16 -8.28 34.48
N ARG A 211 -36.86 -8.55 34.54
CA ARG A 211 -35.84 -7.64 35.07
C ARG A 211 -35.83 -6.30 34.34
N ILE A 212 -35.88 -6.33 32.99
CA ILE A 212 -35.89 -5.11 32.16
C ILE A 212 -37.17 -4.29 32.43
N ILE A 213 -38.34 -4.95 32.56
CA ILE A 213 -39.62 -4.28 32.88
C ILE A 213 -39.54 -3.64 34.26
N GLU A 214 -38.98 -4.33 35.26
CA GLU A 214 -38.83 -3.80 36.62
C GLU A 214 -37.97 -2.52 36.62
N ILE A 215 -36.84 -2.51 35.88
CA ILE A 215 -35.95 -1.34 35.75
C ILE A 215 -36.66 -0.16 35.06
N ILE A 216 -37.54 -0.42 34.07
CA ILE A 216 -38.25 0.64 33.35
C ILE A 216 -39.45 1.20 34.16
N SER A 217 -39.99 0.40 35.09
CA SER A 217 -41.16 0.74 35.88
C SER A 217 -40.84 1.57 37.13
N HIS A 218 -39.59 1.69 37.50
CA HIS A 218 -39.04 2.52 38.56
C HIS A 218 -38.31 3.74 38.01
#